data_d7366dfccb0767360b9c7f8294e9c616
#
_entry.id   d7366dfccb0767360b9c7f8294e9c616
#
_cell.length_a   1.000
_cell.length_b   1.000
_cell.length_c   1.000
_cell.angle_alpha   90.00
_cell.angle_beta   90.00
_cell.angle_gamma   90.00
#
_symmetry.space_group_name_H-M   'P 1'
#
loop_
_entity.id
_entity.type
_entity.pdbx_description
1 polymer ?
#
loop_
_entity_poly.entity_id
_entity_poly.type
_entity_poly.pdbx_seq_one_letter_code
_entity_poly.pdbx_strand_id
1 'polypeptide(L)'
;MIFGAHVIVYSKDASADRAFFRDVLGYPSVDAGHDWLIFALPPAELAVHPDDQHGGHELYLMCDDLSAEIATLGDKGVRCSDVQEARWGSVTKIQLPGGGEVGLYQPKHPTALEAL
;
A
#
# COMPACT_ATOMS: atom_id res chain seq x y z
N MET A 1 -24.15 9.61 -5.07
CA MET A 1 -23.49 8.67 -4.13
C MET A 1 -22.01 8.54 -4.51
N ILE A 2 -21.14 8.75 -3.54
CA ILE A 2 -19.72 8.44 -3.71
C ILE A 2 -19.56 6.95 -3.48
N PHE A 3 -19.02 6.19 -4.46
CA PHE A 3 -18.97 4.73 -4.39
C PHE A 3 -17.57 4.13 -4.20
N GLY A 4 -16.52 4.95 -4.23
CA GLY A 4 -15.15 4.44 -4.06
C GLY A 4 -14.12 5.54 -4.03
N ALA A 5 -12.86 5.12 -3.93
CA ALA A 5 -11.71 6.01 -3.99
C ALA A 5 -10.65 5.44 -4.93
N HIS A 6 -9.85 6.31 -5.52
CA HIS A 6 -8.82 5.94 -6.48
C HIS A 6 -7.50 6.56 -5.99
N VAL A 7 -6.50 5.71 -5.76
CA VAL A 7 -5.17 6.13 -5.28
C VAL A 7 -4.20 6.03 -6.43
N ILE A 8 -3.35 7.04 -6.60
CA ILE A 8 -2.34 7.06 -7.66
C ILE A 8 -0.95 7.00 -7.03
N VAL A 9 -0.13 6.08 -7.53
CA VAL A 9 1.29 5.99 -7.20
C VAL A 9 2.07 6.46 -8.42
N TYR A 10 2.83 7.54 -8.26
CA TYR A 10 3.67 8.03 -9.35
C TYR A 10 5.00 7.25 -9.34
N SER A 11 5.47 6.84 -10.51
CA SER A 11 6.61 5.95 -10.63
C SER A 11 7.46 6.31 -11.85
N LYS A 12 8.77 6.19 -11.70
CA LYS A 12 9.72 6.32 -12.81
C LYS A 12 9.73 5.10 -13.71
N ASP A 13 9.23 3.98 -13.21
CA ASP A 13 9.08 2.73 -13.98
C ASP A 13 7.70 2.15 -13.70
N ALA A 14 6.68 2.76 -14.31
CA ALA A 14 5.30 2.40 -14.07
C ALA A 14 5.00 0.95 -14.47
N SER A 15 5.62 0.46 -15.53
CA SER A 15 5.43 -0.92 -15.99
C SER A 15 5.91 -1.93 -14.93
N ALA A 16 7.08 -1.70 -14.33
CA ALA A 16 7.61 -2.56 -13.29
C ALA A 16 6.76 -2.52 -12.02
N ASP A 17 6.29 -1.33 -11.64
CA ASP A 17 5.44 -1.20 -10.44
C ASP A 17 4.07 -1.85 -10.67
N ARG A 18 3.48 -1.75 -11.86
CA ARG A 18 2.23 -2.46 -12.18
C ARG A 18 2.42 -3.97 -12.07
N ALA A 19 3.52 -4.50 -12.61
CA ALA A 19 3.84 -5.91 -12.49
C ALA A 19 4.01 -6.33 -11.03
N PHE A 20 4.58 -5.48 -10.18
CA PHE A 20 4.71 -5.72 -8.75
C PHE A 20 3.34 -5.90 -8.07
N PHE A 21 2.42 -4.98 -8.30
CA PHE A 21 1.07 -5.07 -7.71
C PHE A 21 0.31 -6.31 -8.21
N ARG A 22 0.49 -6.66 -9.48
CA ARG A 22 -0.15 -7.84 -10.07
C ARG A 22 0.47 -9.14 -9.58
N ASP A 23 1.80 -9.28 -9.64
CA ASP A 23 2.49 -10.57 -9.52
C ASP A 23 2.98 -10.83 -8.10
N VAL A 24 3.40 -9.79 -7.36
CA VAL A 24 3.90 -9.94 -5.99
C VAL A 24 2.77 -9.83 -4.99
N LEU A 25 1.97 -8.76 -5.08
CA LEU A 25 0.86 -8.54 -4.15
C LEU A 25 -0.42 -9.26 -4.56
N GLY A 26 -0.54 -9.66 -5.83
CA GLY A 26 -1.62 -10.50 -6.31
C GLY A 26 -2.97 -9.80 -6.41
N TYR A 27 -2.99 -8.47 -6.57
CA TYR A 27 -4.25 -7.75 -6.67
C TYR A 27 -4.88 -7.94 -8.05
N PRO A 28 -6.19 -8.19 -8.13
CA PRO A 28 -6.88 -8.23 -9.41
C PRO A 28 -6.88 -6.86 -10.07
N SER A 29 -6.89 -6.85 -11.40
CA SER A 29 -6.83 -5.61 -12.16
C SER A 29 -7.73 -5.64 -13.36
N VAL A 30 -8.02 -4.47 -13.90
CA VAL A 30 -8.62 -4.28 -15.21
C VAL A 30 -7.65 -3.48 -16.07
N ASP A 31 -7.68 -3.73 -17.39
CA ASP A 31 -6.86 -2.98 -18.34
C ASP A 31 -7.70 -1.83 -18.91
N ALA A 32 -7.29 -0.60 -18.60
CA ALA A 32 -7.95 0.60 -19.10
C ALA A 32 -7.45 1.00 -20.51
N GLY A 33 -6.63 0.14 -21.13
CA GLY A 33 -6.07 0.34 -22.46
C GLY A 33 -4.55 0.32 -22.45
N HIS A 34 -3.94 -0.42 -23.38
CA HIS A 34 -2.48 -0.47 -23.59
C HIS A 34 -1.68 -0.81 -22.32
N ASP A 35 -2.12 -1.84 -21.59
CA ASP A 35 -1.50 -2.31 -20.33
C ASP A 35 -1.56 -1.28 -19.19
N TRP A 36 -2.47 -0.31 -19.28
CA TRP A 36 -2.72 0.63 -18.21
C TRP A 36 -3.60 -0.04 -17.15
N LEU A 37 -2.96 -0.78 -16.24
CA LEU A 37 -3.66 -1.58 -15.25
C LEU A 37 -4.18 -0.72 -14.10
N ILE A 38 -5.43 -0.94 -13.71
CA ILE A 38 -6.03 -0.35 -12.51
C ILE A 38 -6.39 -1.50 -11.59
N PHE A 39 -5.90 -1.44 -10.35
CA PHE A 39 -5.98 -2.55 -9.39
C PHE A 39 -7.13 -2.36 -8.42
N ALA A 40 -7.81 -3.47 -8.10
CA ALA A 40 -8.76 -3.51 -6.99
C ALA A 40 -7.96 -3.67 -5.70
N LEU A 41 -8.06 -2.67 -4.83
CA LEU A 41 -7.43 -2.71 -3.52
C LEU A 41 -8.34 -3.38 -2.49
N PRO A 42 -7.79 -3.83 -1.34
CA PRO A 42 -8.61 -4.15 -0.17
C PRO A 42 -9.43 -2.94 0.26
N PRO A 43 -10.48 -3.13 1.09
CA PRO A 43 -11.21 -1.98 1.64
C PRO A 43 -10.25 -0.98 2.29
N ALA A 44 -10.58 0.31 2.19
CA ALA A 44 -9.68 1.38 2.61
C ALA A 44 -10.32 2.26 3.68
N GLU A 45 -9.47 2.88 4.48
CA GLU A 45 -9.89 3.91 5.45
C GLU A 45 -9.11 5.19 5.18
N LEU A 46 -9.64 6.33 5.65
CA LEU A 46 -9.04 7.65 5.49
C LEU A 46 -8.71 8.23 6.86
N ALA A 47 -7.49 8.72 7.01
CA ALA A 47 -7.11 9.51 8.17
C ALA A 47 -6.60 10.87 7.71
N VAL A 48 -6.89 11.92 8.49
CA VAL A 48 -6.39 13.26 8.21
C VAL A 48 -5.44 13.63 9.34
N HIS A 49 -4.17 13.82 8.97
CA HIS A 49 -3.13 14.18 9.94
C HIS A 49 -2.74 15.64 9.76
N PRO A 50 -2.49 16.37 10.84
CA PRO A 50 -1.97 17.74 10.72
C PRO A 50 -0.57 17.73 10.12
N ASP A 51 -0.29 18.68 9.22
CA ASP A 51 1.00 18.84 8.58
C ASP A 51 1.15 20.31 8.18
N ASP A 52 2.40 20.76 8.11
CA ASP A 52 2.74 22.10 7.67
C ASP A 52 2.66 22.24 6.15
N GLN A 53 2.63 21.12 5.42
CA GLN A 53 2.55 21.11 3.96
C GLN A 53 1.15 20.72 3.50
N HIS A 54 0.77 21.22 2.33
CA HIS A 54 -0.53 20.93 1.74
C HIS A 54 -0.43 19.90 0.61
N GLY A 55 -1.48 19.09 0.46
CA GLY A 55 -1.69 18.26 -0.71
C GLY A 55 -0.88 16.97 -0.77
N GLY A 56 -0.20 16.61 0.30
CA GLY A 56 0.48 15.32 0.37
C GLY A 56 -0.49 14.19 0.65
N HIS A 57 -0.23 13.03 0.06
CA HIS A 57 -0.99 11.81 0.31
C HIS A 57 -0.02 10.66 0.49
N GLU A 58 -0.35 9.75 1.39
CA GLU A 58 0.42 8.54 1.62
C GLU A 58 -0.49 7.32 1.47
N LEU A 59 0.06 6.26 0.91
CA LEU A 59 -0.61 4.98 0.82
C LEU A 59 0.02 4.01 1.81
N TYR A 60 -0.81 3.45 2.68
CA TYR A 60 -0.42 2.36 3.57
C TYR A 60 -1.30 1.16 3.30
N LEU A 61 -0.68 0.02 3.10
CA LEU A 61 -1.38 -1.27 3.11
C LEU A 61 -1.49 -1.73 4.56
N MET A 62 -2.57 -2.43 4.88
CA MET A 62 -2.84 -2.91 6.24
C MET A 62 -2.75 -4.42 6.29
N CYS A 63 -2.21 -4.96 7.36
CA CYS A 63 -2.11 -6.40 7.57
C CYS A 63 -2.41 -6.75 9.03
N ASP A 64 -2.68 -8.01 9.27
CA ASP A 64 -2.96 -8.53 10.61
C ASP A 64 -1.71 -9.13 11.27
N ASP A 65 -0.66 -9.46 10.49
CA ASP A 65 0.60 -10.01 10.99
C ASP A 65 1.76 -9.48 10.16
N LEU A 66 2.37 -8.40 10.63
CA LEU A 66 3.43 -7.71 9.90
C LEU A 66 4.66 -8.60 9.69
N SER A 67 5.06 -9.35 10.72
CA SER A 67 6.23 -10.22 10.62
C SER A 67 6.05 -11.29 9.54
N ALA A 68 4.87 -11.88 9.47
CA ALA A 68 4.55 -12.89 8.46
C ALA A 68 4.54 -12.28 7.05
N GLU A 69 3.99 -11.08 6.89
CA GLU A 69 3.96 -10.40 5.59
C GLU A 69 5.36 -10.04 5.11
N ILE A 70 6.21 -9.53 6.00
CA ILE A 70 7.60 -9.22 5.66
C ILE A 70 8.35 -10.47 5.21
N ALA A 71 8.15 -11.60 5.91
CA ALA A 71 8.78 -12.87 5.55
C ALA A 71 8.32 -13.34 4.17
N THR A 72 7.01 -13.28 3.90
CA THR A 72 6.44 -13.66 2.60
C THR A 72 6.99 -12.80 1.47
N LEU A 73 7.07 -11.48 1.68
CA LEU A 73 7.63 -10.56 0.70
C LEU A 73 9.12 -10.83 0.48
N GLY A 74 9.87 -11.11 1.56
CA GLY A 74 11.29 -11.45 1.48
C GLY A 74 11.55 -12.69 0.65
N ASP A 75 10.69 -13.71 0.76
CA ASP A 75 10.77 -14.91 -0.06
C ASP A 75 10.59 -14.63 -1.55
N LYS A 76 9.92 -13.54 -1.89
CA LYS A 76 9.72 -13.06 -3.26
C LYS A 76 10.78 -12.06 -3.69
N GLY A 77 11.81 -11.85 -2.89
CA GLY A 77 12.91 -10.93 -3.18
C GLY A 77 12.55 -9.46 -2.93
N VAL A 78 11.49 -9.18 -2.21
CA VAL A 78 11.06 -7.81 -1.92
C VAL A 78 11.75 -7.31 -0.66
N ARG A 79 12.29 -6.10 -0.75
CA ARG A 79 13.00 -5.46 0.34
C ARG A 79 12.05 -4.57 1.15
N CYS A 80 12.03 -4.78 2.47
CA CYS A 80 11.29 -3.94 3.40
C CYS A 80 12.26 -3.22 4.33
N SER A 81 11.90 -2.01 4.78
CA SER A 81 12.68 -1.28 5.76
C SER A 81 12.57 -1.92 7.14
N ASP A 82 13.42 -1.48 8.08
CA ASP A 82 13.32 -1.89 9.48
C ASP A 82 11.97 -1.48 10.05
N VAL A 83 11.40 -2.35 10.88
CA VAL A 83 10.10 -2.10 11.51
C VAL A 83 10.22 -0.97 12.52
N GLN A 84 9.32 0.01 12.37
CA GLN A 84 9.17 1.10 13.33
C GLN A 84 7.93 0.87 14.16
N GLU A 85 8.08 0.96 15.49
CA GLU A 85 6.94 0.86 16.40
C GLU A 85 6.39 2.24 16.67
N ALA A 86 5.08 2.43 16.43
CA ALA A 86 4.37 3.67 16.69
C ALA A 86 3.15 3.37 17.55
N ARG A 87 2.52 4.42 18.10
CA ARG A 87 1.29 4.25 18.89
C ARG A 87 0.18 3.59 18.09
N TRP A 88 0.11 3.91 16.80
CA TRP A 88 -0.97 3.48 15.91
C TRP A 88 -0.68 2.16 15.22
N GLY A 89 0.53 1.65 15.29
CA GLY A 89 0.86 0.38 14.68
C GLY A 89 2.34 0.11 14.53
N SER A 90 2.65 -1.08 14.09
CA SER A 90 3.99 -1.49 13.65
C SER A 90 4.07 -1.28 12.15
N VAL A 91 5.08 -0.58 11.66
CA VAL A 91 5.13 -0.16 10.25
C VAL A 91 6.47 -0.46 9.60
N THR A 92 6.41 -0.87 8.33
CA THR A 92 7.57 -0.95 7.44
C THR A 92 7.25 -0.23 6.12
N LYS A 93 8.28 -0.03 5.32
CA LYS A 93 8.14 0.49 3.95
C LYS A 93 8.58 -0.58 2.97
N ILE A 94 7.72 -0.86 1.99
CA ILE A 94 8.01 -1.78 0.90
C ILE A 94 8.69 -0.98 -0.20
N GLN A 95 9.85 -1.46 -0.67
CA GLN A 95 10.56 -0.85 -1.80
C GLN A 95 9.92 -1.30 -3.11
N LEU A 96 9.49 -0.35 -3.94
CA LEU A 96 8.93 -0.64 -5.25
C LEU A 96 10.04 -0.68 -6.31
N PRO A 97 9.88 -1.50 -7.37
CA PRO A 97 10.88 -1.57 -8.45
C PRO A 97 11.18 -0.22 -9.11
N GLY A 98 10.19 0.67 -9.17
CA GLY A 98 10.34 2.00 -9.74
C GLY A 98 11.06 3.00 -8.85
N GLY A 99 11.50 2.59 -7.64
CA GLY A 99 12.25 3.42 -6.70
C GLY A 99 11.41 4.12 -5.65
N GLY A 100 10.09 4.00 -5.71
CA GLY A 100 9.21 4.53 -4.67
C GLY A 100 9.00 3.56 -3.52
N GLU A 101 8.13 3.95 -2.60
CA GLU A 101 7.82 3.16 -1.40
C GLU A 101 6.33 3.13 -1.14
N VAL A 102 5.87 2.03 -0.55
CA VAL A 102 4.51 1.89 -0.04
C VAL A 102 4.60 1.47 1.42
N GLY A 103 3.83 2.12 2.29
CA GLY A 103 3.77 1.72 3.68
C GLY A 103 3.01 0.41 3.85
N LEU A 104 3.44 -0.40 4.81
CA LEU A 104 2.75 -1.61 5.23
C LEU A 104 2.73 -1.61 6.75
N TYR A 105 1.55 -1.76 7.35
CA TYR A 105 1.49 -1.72 8.80
C TYR A 105 0.45 -2.67 9.39
N GLN A 106 0.74 -3.07 10.62
CA GLN A 106 -0.18 -3.80 11.48
C GLN A 106 -0.78 -2.82 12.47
N PRO A 107 -2.09 -2.49 12.35
CA PRO A 107 -2.68 -1.47 13.22
C PRO A 107 -2.74 -1.91 14.67
N LYS A 108 -2.54 -0.95 15.57
CA LYS A 108 -2.78 -1.07 17.02
C LYS A 108 -4.03 -0.31 17.43
N HIS A 109 -4.73 0.31 16.48
CA HIS A 109 -5.96 1.05 16.70
C HIS A 109 -7.16 0.24 16.19
N PRO A 110 -8.39 0.54 16.63
CA PRO A 110 -9.58 -0.01 16.00
C PRO A 110 -9.64 0.43 14.55
N THR A 111 -10.00 -0.46 13.63
CA THR A 111 -10.05 -0.10 12.22
C THR A 111 -11.42 0.41 11.84
N ALA A 112 -11.46 1.44 10.99
CA ALA A 112 -12.71 1.99 10.49
C ALA A 112 -13.41 1.01 9.54
N LEU A 113 -12.71 0.02 9.03
CA LEU A 113 -13.29 -1.01 8.17
C LEU A 113 -14.37 -1.82 8.89
N GLU A 114 -14.24 -1.96 10.21
CA GLU A 114 -15.22 -2.64 11.05
C GLU A 114 -16.50 -1.82 11.26
N ALA A 115 -16.48 -0.54 10.88
CA ALA A 115 -17.62 0.35 11.00
C ALA A 115 -18.57 0.29 9.78
N LEU A 116 -18.23 -0.48 8.78
CA LEU A 116 -19.03 -0.61 7.56
C LEU A 116 -20.26 -1.48 7.77
#